data_00119ad2920ad87e36620281990ab8cf
#
_entry.id   00119ad2920ad87e36620281990ab8cf
#
_cell.length_a   1.000
_cell.length_b   1.000
_cell.length_c   1.000
_cell.angle_alpha   90.00
_cell.angle_beta   90.00
_cell.angle_gamma   90.00
#
_symmetry.space_group_name_H-M   'P 1'
#
loop_
_entity.id
_entity.type
_entity.pdbx_description
1 polymer ?
#
loop_
_entity_poly.entity_id
_entity_poly.type
_entity_poly.pdbx_seq_one_letter_code
_entity_poly.pdbx_strand_id
1 'polypeptide(L)'
;MIKALVFLFVLLSMNGCGFKPMYTSDGMGIKLDELSINFKGNVSYEVQEELKNLFSTEQENTDYVVSIEVKQEMVPVIINENGTVSKYQIDLALFFVVKDKLDQVVIDDVALGFAQYDVLDSEIENKDLSSQMLRSATTDAASLMITKIQSKLSLADDN
;
A
#
# COMPACT_ATOMS: atom_id res chain seq x y z
N MET A 1 46.47 19.93 -25.64
CA MET A 1 45.47 19.10 -26.35
C MET A 1 44.97 17.94 -25.47
N ILE A 2 45.82 17.16 -24.81
CA ILE A 2 45.42 16.02 -23.95
C ILE A 2 44.51 16.43 -22.78
N LYS A 3 44.77 17.58 -22.12
CA LYS A 3 43.94 18.07 -21.00
C LYS A 3 42.51 18.42 -21.42
N ALA A 4 42.31 18.93 -22.64
CA ALA A 4 40.97 19.22 -23.16
C ALA A 4 40.21 17.92 -23.52
N LEU A 5 40.89 16.88 -23.96
CA LEU A 5 40.29 15.58 -24.28
C LEU A 5 39.84 14.86 -23.02
N VAL A 6 40.61 14.91 -21.93
CA VAL A 6 40.26 14.35 -20.63
C VAL A 6 39.02 15.06 -20.03
N PHE A 7 38.97 16.41 -20.15
CA PHE A 7 37.85 17.19 -19.66
C PHE A 7 36.54 16.89 -20.43
N LEU A 8 36.63 16.68 -21.74
CA LEU A 8 35.51 16.29 -22.59
C LEU A 8 35.01 14.88 -22.24
N PHE A 9 35.92 13.95 -21.90
CA PHE A 9 35.57 12.58 -21.52
C PHE A 9 34.84 12.52 -20.16
N VAL A 10 35.26 13.37 -19.20
CA VAL A 10 34.60 13.50 -17.89
C VAL A 10 33.18 14.10 -18.03
N LEU A 11 32.99 15.07 -18.94
CA LEU A 11 31.66 15.64 -19.22
C LEU A 11 30.69 14.66 -19.89
N LEU A 12 31.20 13.76 -20.72
CA LEU A 12 30.36 12.71 -21.38
C LEU A 12 29.96 11.56 -20.41
N SER A 13 30.76 11.33 -19.36
CA SER A 13 30.42 10.28 -18.36
C SER A 13 29.36 10.72 -17.32
N MET A 14 28.95 11.98 -17.32
CA MET A 14 27.88 12.51 -16.48
C MET A 14 26.46 12.32 -17.06
N ASN A 15 26.30 11.55 -18.15
CA ASN A 15 24.98 11.05 -18.56
C ASN A 15 24.55 9.98 -17.55
N GLY A 16 24.09 10.46 -16.38
CA GLY A 16 23.54 9.61 -15.34
C GLY A 16 22.47 8.70 -15.94
N CYS A 17 22.55 7.41 -15.64
CA CYS A 17 21.45 6.50 -15.83
C CYS A 17 20.20 7.18 -15.31
N GLY A 18 19.27 7.52 -16.21
CA GLY A 18 17.97 8.06 -15.87
C GLY A 18 17.19 7.03 -15.08
N PHE A 19 17.45 6.95 -13.79
CA PHE A 19 16.62 6.22 -12.86
C PHE A 19 15.29 6.97 -12.81
N LYS A 20 14.29 6.52 -13.58
CA LYS A 20 12.92 6.95 -13.39
C LYS A 20 12.44 6.28 -12.11
N PRO A 21 12.19 7.03 -11.02
CA PRO A 21 11.60 6.43 -9.84
C PRO A 21 10.23 5.84 -10.24
N MET A 22 10.01 4.58 -9.91
CA MET A 22 8.83 3.79 -10.27
C MET A 22 7.52 4.33 -9.63
N TYR A 23 7.64 5.38 -8.82
CA TYR A 23 6.55 6.01 -8.06
C TYR A 23 6.19 7.42 -8.54
N THR A 24 6.55 7.80 -9.77
CA THR A 24 6.04 9.05 -10.35
C THR A 24 4.75 8.77 -11.09
N SER A 25 3.74 9.63 -10.89
CA SER A 25 2.42 9.60 -11.54
C SER A 25 2.44 9.44 -13.07
N ASP A 26 3.58 9.69 -13.70
CA ASP A 26 3.75 9.59 -15.17
C ASP A 26 4.39 8.26 -15.63
N GLY A 27 4.69 7.33 -14.73
CA GLY A 27 5.49 6.13 -15.05
C GLY A 27 4.75 4.80 -15.00
N MET A 28 3.53 4.75 -14.48
CA MET A 28 2.71 3.54 -14.43
C MET A 28 1.36 3.80 -15.11
N GLY A 29 0.98 2.93 -16.02
CA GLY A 29 -0.12 3.08 -16.96
C GLY A 29 -1.52 3.31 -16.38
N ILE A 30 -1.72 3.25 -15.07
CA ILE A 30 -3.01 3.53 -14.44
C ILE A 30 -2.83 4.53 -13.33
N LYS A 31 -3.55 5.64 -13.45
CA LYS A 31 -3.62 6.65 -12.41
C LYS A 31 -4.55 6.16 -11.31
N LEU A 32 -4.16 6.35 -10.05
CA LEU A 32 -5.01 6.04 -8.90
C LEU A 32 -6.37 6.76 -8.94
N ASP A 33 -6.43 7.85 -9.70
CA ASP A 33 -7.64 8.65 -9.96
C ASP A 33 -8.70 7.89 -10.79
N GLU A 34 -8.33 6.80 -11.48
CA GLU A 34 -9.22 5.96 -12.27
C GLU A 34 -9.85 4.83 -11.47
N LEU A 35 -9.49 4.71 -10.17
CA LEU A 35 -9.98 3.68 -9.26
C LEU A 35 -10.98 4.28 -8.27
N SER A 36 -12.15 3.67 -8.13
CA SER A 36 -13.05 3.89 -7.00
C SER A 36 -12.97 2.74 -6.02
N ILE A 37 -13.06 3.03 -4.71
CA ILE A 37 -13.04 2.00 -3.68
C ILE A 37 -14.40 1.85 -3.00
N ASN A 38 -14.79 0.59 -2.78
CA ASN A 38 -15.96 0.20 -2.02
C ASN A 38 -15.56 -0.79 -0.92
N PHE A 39 -16.04 -0.58 0.30
CA PHE A 39 -15.80 -1.48 1.42
C PHE A 39 -16.91 -2.52 1.54
N LYS A 40 -16.54 -3.78 1.74
CA LYS A 40 -17.44 -4.87 2.06
C LYS A 40 -17.37 -5.21 3.55
N GLY A 41 -18.52 -5.34 4.19
CA GLY A 41 -18.60 -5.67 5.61
C GLY A 41 -18.29 -4.50 6.54
N ASN A 42 -17.97 -4.83 7.80
CA ASN A 42 -17.66 -3.84 8.82
C ASN A 42 -16.14 -3.62 8.88
N VAL A 43 -15.70 -2.45 8.48
CA VAL A 43 -14.28 -2.05 8.49
C VAL A 43 -14.09 -0.98 9.54
N SER A 44 -13.02 -1.06 10.34
CA SER A 44 -12.72 -0.05 11.36
C SER A 44 -12.49 1.33 10.72
N TYR A 45 -12.82 2.38 11.49
CA TYR A 45 -12.70 3.76 11.02
C TYR A 45 -11.27 4.10 10.60
N GLU A 46 -10.28 3.66 11.39
CA GLU A 46 -8.86 3.91 11.14
C GLU A 46 -8.40 3.33 9.80
N VAL A 47 -8.83 2.12 9.47
CA VAL A 47 -8.51 1.46 8.19
C VAL A 47 -9.22 2.16 7.03
N GLN A 48 -10.50 2.51 7.20
CA GLN A 48 -11.24 3.24 6.16
C GLN A 48 -10.62 4.59 5.85
N GLU A 49 -10.26 5.36 6.89
CA GLU A 49 -9.66 6.68 6.75
C GLU A 49 -8.32 6.57 6.02
N GLU A 50 -7.46 5.63 6.42
CA GLU A 50 -6.16 5.44 5.80
C GLU A 50 -6.29 5.04 4.32
N LEU A 51 -7.19 4.11 3.99
CA LEU A 51 -7.43 3.71 2.61
C LEU A 51 -8.02 4.85 1.78
N LYS A 52 -8.97 5.63 2.32
CA LYS A 52 -9.55 6.79 1.63
C LYS A 52 -8.52 7.89 1.35
N ASN A 53 -7.55 8.08 2.25
CA ASN A 53 -6.48 9.07 2.04
C ASN A 53 -5.53 8.67 0.90
N LEU A 54 -5.34 7.37 0.67
CA LEU A 54 -4.48 6.85 -0.40
C LEU A 54 -5.15 6.81 -1.77
N PHE A 55 -6.50 6.72 -1.78
CA PHE A 55 -7.29 6.70 -3.00
C PHE A 55 -8.14 7.97 -3.07
N SER A 56 -8.11 8.69 -4.18
CA SER A 56 -9.00 9.83 -4.41
C SER A 56 -10.45 9.33 -4.56
N THR A 57 -11.25 9.47 -3.51
CA THR A 57 -12.57 8.81 -3.38
C THR A 57 -13.73 9.52 -4.10
N GLU A 58 -13.50 10.62 -4.81
CA GLU A 58 -14.58 11.48 -5.35
C GLU A 58 -14.64 11.58 -6.88
N GLN A 59 -14.42 10.51 -7.62
CA GLN A 59 -14.58 10.57 -9.07
C GLN A 59 -15.78 9.77 -9.55
N GLU A 60 -16.78 10.47 -10.09
CA GLU A 60 -18.00 9.91 -10.68
C GLU A 60 -17.74 9.11 -11.98
N ASN A 61 -16.51 9.09 -12.50
CA ASN A 61 -16.20 8.48 -13.79
C ASN A 61 -14.92 7.65 -13.73
N THR A 62 -14.92 6.62 -12.88
CA THR A 62 -13.80 5.71 -12.72
C THR A 62 -13.88 4.53 -13.70
N ASP A 63 -12.74 4.12 -14.24
CA ASP A 63 -12.65 2.99 -15.17
C ASP A 63 -12.73 1.64 -14.47
N TYR A 64 -12.35 1.63 -13.17
CA TYR A 64 -12.31 0.42 -12.36
C TYR A 64 -12.91 0.66 -10.97
N VAL A 65 -13.59 -0.36 -10.47
CA VAL A 65 -14.15 -0.41 -9.09
C VAL A 65 -13.41 -1.47 -8.28
N VAL A 66 -12.78 -1.04 -7.18
CA VAL A 66 -12.08 -1.92 -6.24
C VAL A 66 -12.99 -2.18 -5.04
N SER A 67 -13.42 -3.41 -4.86
CA SER A 67 -14.17 -3.85 -3.67
C SER A 67 -13.21 -4.48 -2.67
N ILE A 68 -13.16 -3.96 -1.44
CA ILE A 68 -12.21 -4.37 -0.40
C ILE A 68 -12.95 -4.97 0.78
N GLU A 69 -12.58 -6.21 1.17
CA GLU A 69 -12.93 -6.84 2.44
C GLU A 69 -11.68 -6.84 3.32
N VAL A 70 -11.81 -6.39 4.57
CA VAL A 70 -10.70 -6.28 5.52
C VAL A 70 -10.81 -7.35 6.58
N LYS A 71 -9.70 -8.08 6.81
CA LYS A 71 -9.54 -8.94 7.99
C LYS A 71 -8.35 -8.44 8.81
N GLN A 72 -8.59 -8.30 10.10
CA GLN A 72 -7.62 -7.79 11.06
C GLN A 72 -7.54 -8.75 12.23
N GLU A 73 -6.32 -9.05 12.66
CA GLU A 73 -6.06 -9.88 13.85
C GLU A 73 -4.94 -9.25 14.67
N MET A 74 -5.06 -9.35 16.00
CA MET A 74 -3.99 -8.97 16.94
C MET A 74 -3.45 -10.23 17.61
N VAL A 75 -2.16 -10.51 17.38
CA VAL A 75 -1.51 -11.73 17.82
C VAL A 75 -0.44 -11.41 18.86
N PRO A 76 -0.39 -12.07 20.03
CA PRO A 76 0.70 -11.92 20.97
C PRO A 76 1.97 -12.55 20.39
N VAL A 77 3.07 -11.79 20.32
CA VAL A 77 4.36 -12.24 19.78
C VAL A 77 5.31 -12.65 20.89
N ILE A 78 5.31 -11.89 22.00
CA ILE A 78 6.14 -12.20 23.16
C ILE A 78 5.26 -12.28 24.39
N ILE A 79 5.29 -13.44 25.04
CA ILE A 79 4.60 -13.72 26.30
C ILE A 79 5.66 -13.97 27.38
N ASN A 80 5.61 -13.22 28.46
CA ASN A 80 6.53 -13.35 29.59
C ASN A 80 6.22 -14.62 30.42
N GLU A 81 7.16 -15.05 31.27
CA GLU A 81 7.00 -16.22 32.15
C GLU A 81 5.78 -16.12 33.10
N ASN A 82 5.39 -14.92 33.47
CA ASN A 82 4.23 -14.64 34.30
C ASN A 82 2.89 -14.62 33.53
N GLY A 83 2.90 -14.91 32.21
CA GLY A 83 1.73 -14.94 31.34
C GLY A 83 1.32 -13.58 30.76
N THR A 84 2.01 -12.49 31.10
CA THR A 84 1.73 -11.17 30.49
C THR A 84 2.32 -11.06 29.08
N VAL A 85 1.62 -10.37 28.19
CA VAL A 85 2.11 -10.09 26.84
C VAL A 85 2.98 -8.84 26.86
N SER A 86 4.18 -8.89 26.31
CA SER A 86 5.08 -7.73 26.18
C SER A 86 5.20 -7.21 24.75
N LYS A 87 4.73 -7.97 23.74
CA LYS A 87 4.71 -7.52 22.34
C LYS A 87 3.51 -8.10 21.60
N TYR A 88 2.82 -7.26 20.85
CA TYR A 88 1.77 -7.64 19.91
C TYR A 88 2.19 -7.41 18.47
N GLN A 89 1.60 -8.20 17.57
CA GLN A 89 1.58 -7.98 16.14
C GLN A 89 0.13 -7.76 15.69
N ILE A 90 -0.06 -6.80 14.80
CA ILE A 90 -1.31 -6.59 14.08
C ILE A 90 -1.09 -7.15 12.67
N ASP A 91 -1.88 -8.15 12.32
CA ASP A 91 -1.95 -8.70 10.96
C ASP A 91 -3.17 -8.13 10.27
N LEU A 92 -2.99 -7.58 9.07
CA LEU A 92 -4.03 -7.02 8.24
C LEU A 92 -4.02 -7.68 6.87
N ALA A 93 -5.18 -8.15 6.41
CA ALA A 93 -5.37 -8.67 5.06
C ALA A 93 -6.46 -7.86 4.36
N LEU A 94 -6.12 -7.30 3.20
CA LEU A 94 -7.04 -6.66 2.27
C LEU A 94 -7.35 -7.65 1.15
N PHE A 95 -8.52 -8.29 1.18
CA PHE A 95 -9.04 -9.08 0.07
C PHE A 95 -9.71 -8.12 -0.90
N PHE A 96 -9.22 -8.04 -2.13
CA PHE A 96 -9.72 -7.07 -3.08
C PHE A 96 -10.08 -7.68 -4.42
N VAL A 97 -11.20 -7.20 -4.96
CA VAL A 97 -11.70 -7.55 -6.29
C VAL A 97 -11.80 -6.28 -7.11
N VAL A 98 -11.13 -6.24 -8.26
CA VAL A 98 -11.21 -5.14 -9.22
C VAL A 98 -12.11 -5.55 -10.36
N LYS A 99 -13.07 -4.69 -10.68
CA LYS A 99 -14.00 -4.85 -11.81
C LYS A 99 -13.84 -3.69 -12.78
N ASP A 100 -14.00 -3.98 -14.06
CA ASP A 100 -14.05 -2.99 -15.12
C ASP A 100 -15.46 -2.35 -15.27
N LYS A 101 -15.63 -1.45 -16.25
CA LYS A 101 -16.91 -0.79 -16.56
C LYS A 101 -18.02 -1.76 -17.02
N LEU A 102 -17.66 -2.97 -17.45
CA LEU A 102 -18.60 -4.02 -17.85
C LEU A 102 -18.96 -4.97 -16.69
N ASP A 103 -18.57 -4.60 -15.46
CA ASP A 103 -18.74 -5.42 -14.22
C ASP A 103 -17.99 -6.76 -14.28
N GLN A 104 -16.99 -6.90 -15.18
CA GLN A 104 -16.16 -8.09 -15.28
C GLN A 104 -15.02 -8.03 -14.24
N VAL A 105 -14.78 -9.15 -13.57
CA VAL A 105 -13.67 -9.27 -12.63
C VAL A 105 -12.36 -9.36 -13.40
N VAL A 106 -11.50 -8.35 -13.24
CA VAL A 106 -10.17 -8.30 -13.85
C VAL A 106 -9.07 -8.70 -12.88
N ILE A 107 -9.29 -8.48 -11.57
CA ILE A 107 -8.36 -8.89 -10.51
C ILE A 107 -9.16 -9.43 -9.33
N ASP A 108 -8.69 -10.55 -8.75
CA ASP A 108 -9.11 -11.10 -7.46
C ASP A 108 -7.84 -11.52 -6.73
N ASP A 109 -7.48 -10.84 -5.62
CA ASP A 109 -6.21 -11.04 -4.94
C ASP A 109 -6.29 -10.56 -3.49
N VAL A 110 -5.19 -10.77 -2.73
CA VAL A 110 -5.04 -10.33 -1.35
C VAL A 110 -3.73 -9.57 -1.16
N ALA A 111 -3.78 -8.49 -0.40
CA ALA A 111 -2.61 -7.76 0.05
C ALA A 111 -2.50 -7.83 1.57
N LEU A 112 -1.30 -8.12 2.07
CA LEU A 112 -1.02 -8.30 3.49
C LEU A 112 -0.16 -7.15 4.00
N GLY A 113 -0.46 -6.69 5.20
CA GLY A 113 0.37 -5.76 5.95
C GLY A 113 0.45 -6.20 7.41
N PHE A 114 1.53 -5.84 8.07
CA PHE A 114 1.68 -6.14 9.49
C PHE A 114 2.48 -5.04 10.19
N ALA A 115 2.21 -4.87 11.48
CA ALA A 115 3.00 -3.99 12.33
C ALA A 115 3.09 -4.59 13.74
N GLN A 116 4.16 -4.28 14.46
CA GLN A 116 4.38 -4.77 15.81
C GLN A 116 4.58 -3.59 16.76
N TYR A 117 4.19 -3.79 18.02
CA TYR A 117 4.45 -2.83 19.08
C TYR A 117 4.72 -3.51 20.43
N ASP A 118 5.56 -2.87 21.23
CA ASP A 118 5.81 -3.28 22.61
C ASP A 118 4.72 -2.74 23.53
N VAL A 119 4.30 -3.56 24.49
CA VAL A 119 3.29 -3.18 25.48
C VAL A 119 3.93 -2.25 26.52
N LEU A 120 3.29 -1.11 26.73
CA LEU A 120 3.67 -0.10 27.73
C LEU A 120 2.86 -0.29 29.02
N ASP A 121 3.29 0.35 30.12
CA ASP A 121 2.58 0.28 31.39
C ASP A 121 1.23 1.04 31.36
N SER A 122 1.06 1.99 30.45
CA SER A 122 -0.13 2.82 30.31
C SER A 122 -1.11 2.23 29.29
N GLU A 123 -2.34 1.97 29.70
CA GLU A 123 -3.41 1.45 28.83
C GLU A 123 -3.77 2.46 27.72
N ILE A 124 -3.76 3.77 28.03
CA ILE A 124 -4.07 4.83 27.06
C ILE A 124 -3.00 4.86 25.96
N GLU A 125 -1.71 4.82 26.36
CA GLU A 125 -0.61 4.82 25.40
C GLU A 125 -0.61 3.55 24.54
N ASN A 126 -0.95 2.39 25.10
CA ASN A 126 -1.09 1.14 24.34
C ASN A 126 -2.20 1.24 23.28
N LYS A 127 -3.33 1.88 23.62
CA LYS A 127 -4.42 2.07 22.66
C LYS A 127 -4.01 2.99 21.51
N ASP A 128 -3.36 4.09 21.81
CA ASP A 128 -2.87 5.03 20.79
C ASP A 128 -1.81 4.37 19.91
N LEU A 129 -0.88 3.62 20.52
CA LEU A 129 0.15 2.89 19.81
C LEU A 129 -0.43 1.79 18.92
N SER A 130 -1.42 1.04 19.41
CA SER A 130 -2.14 0.03 18.62
C SER A 130 -2.83 0.66 17.40
N SER A 131 -3.51 1.81 17.56
CA SER A 131 -4.15 2.53 16.47
C SER A 131 -3.12 3.04 15.44
N GLN A 132 -1.97 3.53 15.90
CA GLN A 132 -0.89 3.96 15.01
C GLN A 132 -0.31 2.77 14.23
N MET A 133 -0.10 1.64 14.89
CA MET A 133 0.41 0.42 14.24
C MET A 133 -0.60 -0.17 13.26
N LEU A 134 -1.89 -0.08 13.55
CA LEU A 134 -2.94 -0.48 12.61
C LEU A 134 -2.89 0.38 11.33
N ARG A 135 -2.72 1.71 11.45
CA ARG A 135 -2.53 2.60 10.29
C ARG A 135 -1.29 2.20 9.49
N SER A 136 -0.18 1.90 10.15
CA SER A 136 1.06 1.45 9.48
C SER A 136 0.83 0.14 8.70
N ALA A 137 0.23 -0.86 9.32
CA ALA A 137 -0.11 -2.13 8.66
C ALA A 137 -1.06 -1.91 7.47
N THR A 138 -2.01 -0.96 7.59
CA THR A 138 -2.93 -0.59 6.50
C THR A 138 -2.19 0.05 5.34
N THR A 139 -1.28 0.99 5.61
CA THR A 139 -0.45 1.64 4.58
C THR A 139 0.39 0.63 3.82
N ASP A 140 1.02 -0.33 4.52
CA ASP A 140 1.82 -1.38 3.89
C ASP A 140 0.96 -2.30 3.00
N ALA A 141 -0.19 -2.76 3.51
CA ALA A 141 -1.12 -3.59 2.73
C ALA A 141 -1.67 -2.83 1.51
N ALA A 142 -2.04 -1.56 1.67
CA ALA A 142 -2.54 -0.73 0.59
C ALA A 142 -1.48 -0.49 -0.50
N SER A 143 -0.23 -0.23 -0.12
CA SER A 143 0.88 -0.07 -1.05
C SER A 143 1.12 -1.34 -1.87
N LEU A 144 1.04 -2.51 -1.22
CA LEU A 144 1.14 -3.80 -1.91
C LEU A 144 -0.06 -4.02 -2.84
N MET A 145 -1.29 -3.69 -2.41
CA MET A 145 -2.49 -3.78 -3.23
C MET A 145 -2.38 -2.90 -4.47
N ILE A 146 -1.99 -1.64 -4.33
CA ILE A 146 -1.78 -0.70 -5.44
C ILE A 146 -0.77 -1.27 -6.43
N THR A 147 0.38 -1.77 -5.95
CA THR A 147 1.42 -2.37 -6.78
C THR A 147 0.89 -3.56 -7.58
N LYS A 148 0.09 -4.43 -6.96
CA LYS A 148 -0.52 -5.58 -7.63
C LYS A 148 -1.53 -5.16 -8.69
N ILE A 149 -2.39 -4.17 -8.39
CA ILE A 149 -3.36 -3.62 -9.33
C ILE A 149 -2.64 -3.04 -10.54
N GLN A 150 -1.69 -2.16 -10.34
CA GLN A 150 -0.93 -1.52 -11.40
C GLN A 150 -0.19 -2.53 -12.29
N SER A 151 0.47 -3.52 -11.68
CA SER A 151 1.18 -4.56 -12.41
C SER A 151 0.26 -5.41 -13.29
N LYS A 152 -0.93 -5.78 -12.80
CA LYS A 152 -1.86 -6.62 -13.55
C LYS A 152 -2.57 -5.87 -14.65
N LEU A 153 -2.95 -4.60 -14.41
CA LEU A 153 -3.65 -3.80 -15.41
C LEU A 153 -2.71 -3.31 -16.52
N SER A 154 -1.46 -2.98 -16.21
CA SER A 154 -0.47 -2.62 -17.24
C SER A 154 -0.16 -3.76 -18.20
N LEU A 155 -0.21 -5.02 -17.74
CA LEU A 155 -0.04 -6.20 -18.59
C LEU A 155 -1.25 -6.48 -19.50
N ALA A 156 -2.43 -5.96 -19.14
CA ALA A 156 -3.65 -6.12 -19.93
C ALA A 156 -3.71 -5.13 -21.13
N ASP A 157 -3.10 -3.96 -21.00
CA ASP A 157 -3.05 -2.93 -22.05
C ASP A 157 -2.03 -3.25 -23.15
N ASP A 158 -1.06 -4.15 -22.90
CA ASP A 158 -0.03 -4.55 -23.87
C ASP A 158 -0.45 -5.73 -24.79
N ASN A 159 -1.67 -6.26 -24.68
CA ASN A 159 -2.22 -7.35 -25.51
C ASN A 159 -3.41 -6.89 -26.35
#